data_9292916ea899993372f4e52289e5fa6a
#
_entry.id   9292916ea899993372f4e52289e5fa6a
#
_cell.length_a   1.000
_cell.length_b   1.000
_cell.length_c   1.000
_cell.angle_alpha   90.00
_cell.angle_beta   90.00
_cell.angle_gamma   90.00
#
_symmetry.space_group_name_H-M   'P 1'
#
loop_
_entity.id
_entity.type
_entity.pdbx_description
1 polymer ?
#
loop_
_entity_poly.entity_id
_entity_poly.type
_entity_poly.pdbx_seq_one_letter_code
_entity_poly.pdbx_strand_id
1 'polypeptide(L)'
;MPIKETVNSNEEGEHLLELRQCRLDDYDDIRELQESIYQRVGGALPFKQFKAQISTFPDGQICIEDKGKVVAVAMSVIVDYEQFGDKHTYEEITGDAYITTHDPNGDVLYGVDVFVSKEYRGLRLGRRLYEARKELVRNLNLRSIMAGGRIPNYIKHAHELTPYEYIEQVKSKDLVDPILTFQLSNGFDVKQVMKAYLPEDKDSLGYATLLQWHNMYYDAEKPSLIGGKRSTARIGCVQWQMRYFENVEGLLQQVEYFVDALSDYKCDVALFPEFFNAPLMGLSDGESSIDAIWHLAEYTEEILTAISRLSVSYNINIIAGSMPVVEGEELFNVSYLCHRDGQIESQYKLQLTPHEKKEWIMKGGNKLQSFDTDFGKIGILICYDVEFPELARLLSEQEIQVLFVPFWTDTQNGYLRVRRCAQARAIENECYVAIAGSVGNLPQVDNVDIQYAQTAVFSPSDFAFPHDAIVSETTPNTEMMLIVDLDFDKLTKLQNEGSVRNYLDKRRDLFRVEWLGEK
;
A
#
# COMPACT_ATOMS: atom_id res chain seq x y z
N MET A 1 33.28 34.79 -4.34
CA MET A 1 32.72 33.56 -4.93
C MET A 1 32.36 32.65 -3.76
N PRO A 2 31.13 32.46 -3.41
CA PRO A 2 30.74 31.45 -2.43
C PRO A 2 30.63 30.10 -3.12
N ILE A 3 31.29 29.13 -2.52
CA ILE A 3 31.22 27.71 -2.83
C ILE A 3 29.77 27.26 -2.59
N LYS A 4 29.12 26.82 -3.64
CA LYS A 4 27.86 26.07 -3.50
C LYS A 4 28.21 24.72 -2.88
N GLU A 5 27.86 24.55 -1.62
CA GLU A 5 27.77 23.22 -1.02
C GLU A 5 26.75 22.41 -1.83
N THR A 6 27.22 21.32 -2.38
CA THR A 6 26.38 20.25 -2.92
C THR A 6 25.50 19.74 -1.79
N VAL A 7 24.22 20.07 -1.84
CA VAL A 7 23.21 19.45 -1.02
C VAL A 7 23.12 18.01 -1.52
N ASN A 8 23.66 17.08 -0.74
CA ASN A 8 23.26 15.67 -0.83
C ASN A 8 21.76 15.64 -0.58
N SER A 9 20.97 15.46 -1.62
CA SER A 9 19.57 15.14 -1.51
C SER A 9 19.47 13.73 -0.92
N ASN A 10 19.31 13.66 0.40
CA ASN A 10 18.74 12.46 0.98
C ASN A 10 17.34 12.32 0.38
N GLU A 11 17.08 11.21 -0.27
CA GLU A 11 15.78 10.79 -0.82
C GLU A 11 14.76 10.48 0.30
N GLU A 12 14.76 11.22 1.39
CA GLU A 12 13.81 11.05 2.50
C GLU A 12 12.57 11.89 2.23
N GLY A 13 11.41 11.23 2.11
CA GLY A 13 10.10 11.87 2.06
C GLY A 13 9.84 12.80 3.27
N GLU A 14 8.82 13.63 3.19
CA GLU A 14 8.41 14.54 4.28
C GLU A 14 8.13 13.77 5.59
N HIS A 15 7.55 12.57 5.48
CA HIS A 15 7.25 11.64 6.57
C HIS A 15 7.97 10.31 6.35
N LEU A 16 8.33 9.64 7.45
CA LEU A 16 8.82 8.27 7.47
C LEU A 16 7.99 7.48 8.47
N LEU A 17 6.89 6.89 7.99
CA LEU A 17 5.88 6.26 8.83
C LEU A 17 6.12 4.75 8.95
N GLU A 18 6.42 4.29 10.15
CA GLU A 18 6.53 2.87 10.47
C GLU A 18 5.29 2.41 11.26
N LEU A 19 4.59 1.38 10.77
CA LEU A 19 3.56 0.67 11.51
C LEU A 19 4.21 -0.52 12.21
N ARG A 20 4.15 -0.53 13.53
CA ARG A 20 4.79 -1.56 14.37
C ARG A 20 4.01 -1.84 15.64
N GLN A 21 4.41 -2.86 16.36
CA GLN A 21 3.92 -3.10 17.72
C GLN A 21 4.40 -2.00 18.66
N CYS A 22 3.55 -1.64 19.63
CA CYS A 22 3.93 -0.74 20.72
C CYS A 22 4.99 -1.38 21.62
N ARG A 23 5.90 -0.55 22.12
CA ARG A 23 6.95 -0.92 23.07
C ARG A 23 6.74 -0.20 24.39
N LEU A 24 7.32 -0.69 25.46
CA LEU A 24 7.20 -0.04 26.78
C LEU A 24 7.78 1.38 26.77
N ASP A 25 8.81 1.62 25.97
CA ASP A 25 9.48 2.92 25.82
C ASP A 25 8.60 3.96 25.09
N ASP A 26 7.54 3.54 24.41
CA ASP A 26 6.60 4.42 23.72
C ASP A 26 5.61 5.11 24.71
N TYR A 27 5.63 4.74 25.99
CA TYR A 27 4.62 5.15 26.94
C TYR A 27 4.48 6.68 27.07
N ASP A 28 5.59 7.39 27.09
CA ASP A 28 5.56 8.86 27.29
C ASP A 28 4.92 9.56 26.08
N ASP A 29 5.25 9.14 24.85
CA ASP A 29 4.62 9.63 23.62
C ASP A 29 3.12 9.32 23.59
N ILE A 30 2.76 8.07 23.89
CA ILE A 30 1.37 7.60 23.91
C ILE A 30 0.56 8.35 24.96
N ARG A 31 1.12 8.58 26.15
CA ARG A 31 0.49 9.35 27.21
C ARG A 31 0.25 10.80 26.79
N GLU A 32 1.27 11.48 26.25
CA GLU A 32 1.14 12.85 25.73
C GLU A 32 0.02 12.94 24.68
N LEU A 33 0.00 11.96 23.77
CA LEU A 33 -1.00 11.88 22.72
C LEU A 33 -2.42 11.70 23.28
N GLN A 34 -2.62 10.78 24.21
CA GLN A 34 -3.91 10.58 24.89
C GLN A 34 -4.37 11.81 25.67
N GLU A 35 -3.49 12.45 26.45
CA GLU A 35 -3.77 13.70 27.19
C GLU A 35 -4.25 14.81 26.24
N SER A 36 -3.68 14.89 25.03
CA SER A 36 -4.08 15.89 24.02
C SER A 36 -5.48 15.65 23.44
N ILE A 37 -5.97 14.40 23.47
CA ILE A 37 -7.22 13.97 22.85
C ILE A 37 -8.35 13.79 23.86
N TYR A 38 -8.05 13.17 25.02
CA TYR A 38 -9.03 12.74 26.01
C TYR A 38 -9.17 13.68 27.21
N GLN A 39 -8.90 14.98 27.07
CA GLN A 39 -9.01 16.00 28.15
C GLN A 39 -10.35 15.96 28.88
N ARG A 40 -11.41 15.44 28.28
CA ARG A 40 -12.77 15.41 28.81
C ARG A 40 -13.28 14.02 29.19
N VAL A 41 -12.47 12.97 28.97
CA VAL A 41 -12.89 11.59 29.15
C VAL A 41 -11.76 10.79 29.79
N GLY A 42 -11.71 10.73 31.10
CA GLY A 42 -10.85 9.81 31.85
C GLY A 42 -9.33 10.05 31.84
N GLY A 43 -8.80 10.86 30.90
CA GLY A 43 -7.35 11.13 30.80
C GLY A 43 -6.54 10.02 30.12
N ALA A 44 -5.22 10.05 30.29
CA ALA A 44 -4.31 9.06 29.73
C ALA A 44 -4.28 7.76 30.53
N LEU A 45 -4.04 6.66 29.84
CA LEU A 45 -3.90 5.32 30.42
C LEU A 45 -2.72 5.27 31.40
N PRO A 46 -2.89 4.83 32.66
CA PRO A 46 -1.80 4.65 33.59
C PRO A 46 -0.77 3.62 33.10
N PHE A 47 0.51 3.85 33.42
CA PHE A 47 1.62 2.98 32.99
C PHE A 47 1.40 1.49 33.31
N LYS A 48 0.77 1.19 34.45
CA LYS A 48 0.50 -0.21 34.85
C LYS A 48 -0.46 -0.92 33.86
N GLN A 49 -1.52 -0.22 33.43
CA GLN A 49 -2.47 -0.75 32.46
C GLN A 49 -1.83 -0.87 31.07
N PHE A 50 -1.09 0.16 30.63
CA PHE A 50 -0.32 0.09 29.40
C PHE A 50 0.64 -1.08 29.36
N LYS A 51 1.45 -1.27 30.44
CA LYS A 51 2.36 -2.39 30.56
C LYS A 51 1.64 -3.74 30.53
N ALA A 52 0.47 -3.84 31.16
CA ALA A 52 -0.33 -5.06 31.12
C ALA A 52 -0.76 -5.39 29.69
N GLN A 53 -1.25 -4.41 28.93
CA GLN A 53 -1.66 -4.60 27.53
C GLN A 53 -0.52 -5.07 26.63
N ILE A 54 0.65 -4.38 26.70
CA ILE A 54 1.84 -4.78 25.92
C ILE A 54 2.33 -6.20 26.28
N SER A 55 2.25 -6.57 27.57
CA SER A 55 2.74 -7.89 28.03
C SER A 55 1.77 -9.03 27.73
N THR A 56 0.46 -8.76 27.71
CA THR A 56 -0.59 -9.78 27.57
C THR A 56 -0.85 -10.09 26.09
N PHE A 57 -0.98 -9.08 25.26
CA PHE A 57 -1.27 -9.23 23.83
C PHE A 57 -0.53 -8.19 22.98
N PRO A 58 0.79 -8.36 22.77
CA PRO A 58 1.62 -7.40 22.03
C PRO A 58 1.15 -7.19 20.58
N ASP A 59 0.71 -8.23 19.89
CA ASP A 59 0.25 -8.16 18.49
C ASP A 59 -0.99 -7.29 18.30
N GLY A 60 -1.80 -7.12 19.34
CA GLY A 60 -2.99 -6.26 19.33
C GLY A 60 -2.72 -4.80 19.70
N GLN A 61 -1.49 -4.47 20.11
CA GLN A 61 -1.08 -3.13 20.52
C GLN A 61 -0.16 -2.56 19.45
N ILE A 62 -0.72 -1.82 18.50
CA ILE A 62 -0.01 -1.32 17.32
C ILE A 62 0.06 0.20 17.33
N CYS A 63 1.15 0.75 16.81
CA CYS A 63 1.33 2.18 16.64
C CYS A 63 1.89 2.52 15.25
N ILE A 64 1.74 3.78 14.89
CA ILE A 64 2.46 4.39 13.78
C ILE A 64 3.42 5.41 14.36
N GLU A 65 4.68 5.24 14.01
CA GLU A 65 5.79 6.13 14.36
C GLU A 65 6.16 6.98 13.14
N ASP A 66 6.50 8.24 13.35
CA ASP A 66 7.14 9.10 12.35
C ASP A 66 8.47 9.61 12.90
N LYS A 67 9.57 9.16 12.28
CA LYS A 67 10.94 9.60 12.64
C LYS A 67 11.24 9.50 14.14
N GLY A 68 10.84 8.41 14.78
CA GLY A 68 11.09 8.10 16.19
C GLY A 68 10.03 8.62 17.18
N LYS A 69 8.94 9.26 16.71
CA LYS A 69 7.84 9.71 17.56
C LYS A 69 6.54 8.96 17.25
N VAL A 70 5.86 8.43 18.26
CA VAL A 70 4.55 7.78 18.06
C VAL A 70 3.48 8.83 17.79
N VAL A 71 2.79 8.69 16.64
CA VAL A 71 1.80 9.66 16.16
C VAL A 71 0.39 9.10 16.05
N ALA A 72 0.22 7.78 16.08
CA ALA A 72 -1.08 7.12 16.07
C ALA A 72 -0.99 5.75 16.76
N VAL A 73 -2.07 5.33 17.42
CA VAL A 73 -2.11 4.08 18.20
C VAL A 73 -3.45 3.40 18.05
N ALA A 74 -3.44 2.05 18.04
CA ALA A 74 -4.63 1.23 18.18
C ALA A 74 -4.36 0.09 19.17
N MET A 75 -5.26 -0.09 20.13
CA MET A 75 -5.17 -1.10 21.18
C MET A 75 -6.34 -2.06 21.07
N SER A 76 -6.07 -3.36 21.25
CA SER A 76 -7.06 -4.42 21.04
C SER A 76 -6.89 -5.55 22.06
N VAL A 77 -7.92 -6.36 22.18
CA VAL A 77 -7.93 -7.60 22.99
C VAL A 77 -8.68 -8.68 22.21
N ILE A 78 -8.25 -9.94 22.29
CA ILE A 78 -9.04 -11.08 21.79
C ILE A 78 -9.93 -11.56 22.94
N VAL A 79 -11.21 -11.79 22.63
CA VAL A 79 -12.19 -12.28 23.61
C VAL A 79 -13.03 -13.41 23.03
N ASP A 80 -13.48 -14.33 23.88
CA ASP A 80 -14.62 -15.18 23.62
C ASP A 80 -15.88 -14.31 23.79
N TYR A 81 -16.46 -13.87 22.66
CA TYR A 81 -17.53 -12.88 22.68
C TYR A 81 -18.85 -13.41 23.27
N GLU A 82 -19.05 -14.72 23.28
CA GLU A 82 -20.25 -15.33 23.88
C GLU A 82 -20.32 -15.08 25.40
N GLN A 83 -19.19 -14.93 26.08
CA GLN A 83 -19.15 -14.63 27.51
C GLN A 83 -19.64 -13.23 27.86
N PHE A 84 -19.48 -12.26 26.95
CA PHE A 84 -19.84 -10.85 27.20
C PHE A 84 -21.18 -10.48 26.59
N GLY A 85 -21.48 -10.98 25.39
CA GLY A 85 -22.65 -10.60 24.62
C GLY A 85 -22.65 -9.10 24.24
N ASP A 86 -23.81 -8.62 23.79
CA ASP A 86 -23.95 -7.27 23.23
C ASP A 86 -24.20 -6.17 24.29
N LYS A 87 -24.34 -6.52 25.58
CA LYS A 87 -24.72 -5.59 26.67
C LYS A 87 -23.62 -5.45 27.73
N HIS A 88 -22.38 -5.39 27.30
CA HIS A 88 -21.24 -5.17 28.20
C HIS A 88 -20.88 -3.68 28.29
N THR A 89 -20.17 -3.33 29.34
CA THR A 89 -19.50 -2.01 29.49
C THR A 89 -18.04 -2.10 29.01
N TYR A 90 -17.41 -0.93 28.83
CA TYR A 90 -15.98 -0.86 28.52
C TYR A 90 -15.13 -1.54 29.59
N GLU A 91 -15.43 -1.30 30.88
CA GLU A 91 -14.72 -1.86 32.00
C GLU A 91 -14.80 -3.40 32.03
N GLU A 92 -16.00 -3.96 31.82
CA GLU A 92 -16.22 -5.40 31.82
C GLU A 92 -15.43 -6.09 30.70
N ILE A 93 -15.53 -5.63 29.44
CA ILE A 93 -14.92 -6.32 28.32
C ILE A 93 -13.41 -6.10 28.23
N THR A 94 -12.88 -5.02 28.78
CA THR A 94 -11.42 -4.75 28.80
C THR A 94 -10.76 -5.16 30.10
N GLY A 95 -11.51 -5.61 31.11
CA GLY A 95 -11.00 -5.88 32.44
C GLY A 95 -10.35 -4.63 33.04
N ASP A 96 -11.09 -3.51 33.07
CA ASP A 96 -10.61 -2.20 33.52
C ASP A 96 -9.30 -1.76 32.81
N ALA A 97 -9.30 -1.89 31.48
CA ALA A 97 -8.16 -1.60 30.61
C ALA A 97 -6.86 -2.39 30.89
N TYR A 98 -6.89 -3.38 31.79
CA TYR A 98 -5.76 -4.33 31.98
C TYR A 98 -5.75 -5.48 30.96
N ILE A 99 -6.79 -5.58 30.14
CA ILE A 99 -7.08 -6.68 29.20
C ILE A 99 -6.96 -8.08 29.85
N THR A 100 -7.39 -8.19 31.12
CA THR A 100 -7.44 -9.47 31.85
C THR A 100 -8.45 -10.43 31.24
N THR A 101 -9.30 -9.94 30.36
CA THR A 101 -10.28 -10.68 29.55
C THR A 101 -9.69 -11.31 28.29
N HIS A 102 -8.38 -11.13 28.06
CA HIS A 102 -7.73 -11.69 26.88
C HIS A 102 -7.79 -13.21 26.87
N ASP A 103 -8.41 -13.76 25.83
CA ASP A 103 -8.45 -15.19 25.56
C ASP A 103 -7.80 -15.47 24.19
N PRO A 104 -6.63 -16.11 24.14
CA PRO A 104 -5.98 -16.48 22.88
C PRO A 104 -6.81 -17.41 21.99
N ASN A 105 -7.79 -18.11 22.57
CA ASN A 105 -8.71 -18.99 21.84
C ASN A 105 -10.05 -18.30 21.53
N GLY A 106 -10.20 -17.02 21.86
CA GLY A 106 -11.41 -16.24 21.55
C GLY A 106 -11.60 -16.08 20.05
N ASP A 107 -12.80 -15.69 19.67
CA ASP A 107 -13.23 -15.63 18.27
C ASP A 107 -13.35 -14.19 17.72
N VAL A 108 -13.19 -13.17 18.57
CA VAL A 108 -13.38 -11.77 18.23
C VAL A 108 -12.19 -10.91 18.68
N LEU A 109 -11.72 -10.04 17.79
CA LEU A 109 -10.84 -8.94 18.18
C LEU A 109 -11.70 -7.76 18.66
N TYR A 110 -11.59 -7.40 19.94
CA TYR A 110 -12.27 -6.23 20.46
C TYR A 110 -11.35 -5.02 20.45
N GLY A 111 -11.79 -3.94 19.79
CA GLY A 111 -11.08 -2.67 19.73
C GLY A 111 -11.20 -1.90 21.04
N VAL A 112 -10.11 -1.81 21.79
CA VAL A 112 -10.04 -1.08 23.07
C VAL A 112 -9.96 0.41 22.86
N ASP A 113 -9.03 0.85 21.99
CA ASP A 113 -8.83 2.27 21.71
C ASP A 113 -8.23 2.51 20.32
N VAL A 114 -8.48 3.68 19.72
CA VAL A 114 -7.82 4.19 18.52
C VAL A 114 -7.71 5.70 18.58
N PHE A 115 -6.51 6.24 18.44
CA PHE A 115 -6.29 7.67 18.42
C PHE A 115 -5.13 8.08 17.52
N VAL A 116 -5.22 9.29 16.96
CA VAL A 116 -4.26 9.87 16.02
C VAL A 116 -3.98 11.31 16.42
N SER A 117 -2.71 11.71 16.37
CA SER A 117 -2.28 13.08 16.60
C SER A 117 -3.04 14.07 15.72
N LYS A 118 -3.41 15.23 16.30
CA LYS A 118 -4.12 16.29 15.58
C LYS A 118 -3.31 16.83 14.41
N GLU A 119 -1.99 16.86 14.55
CA GLU A 119 -1.04 17.35 13.54
C GLU A 119 -0.96 16.43 12.31
N TYR A 120 -1.26 15.14 12.50
CA TYR A 120 -1.24 14.11 11.47
C TYR A 120 -2.63 13.80 10.88
N ARG A 121 -3.62 14.66 11.14
CA ARG A 121 -4.95 14.54 10.53
C ARG A 121 -4.85 14.86 9.03
N GLY A 122 -5.58 14.10 8.22
CA GLY A 122 -5.49 14.22 6.76
C GLY A 122 -4.62 13.13 6.11
N LEU A 123 -3.62 12.57 6.84
CA LEU A 123 -2.78 11.47 6.36
C LEU A 123 -3.44 10.08 6.49
N ARG A 124 -4.72 10.03 6.78
CA ARG A 124 -5.53 8.77 6.88
C ARG A 124 -4.94 7.72 7.84
N LEU A 125 -4.11 8.10 8.83
CA LEU A 125 -3.47 7.16 9.75
C LEU A 125 -4.45 6.29 10.53
N GLY A 126 -5.62 6.84 10.89
CA GLY A 126 -6.69 6.06 11.51
C GLY A 126 -7.18 4.91 10.60
N ARG A 127 -7.34 5.15 9.29
CA ARG A 127 -7.69 4.11 8.31
C ARG A 127 -6.61 3.03 8.26
N ARG A 128 -5.32 3.42 8.25
CA ARG A 128 -4.19 2.50 8.25
C ARG A 128 -4.18 1.60 9.49
N LEU A 129 -4.49 2.15 10.68
CA LEU A 129 -4.62 1.35 11.90
C LEU A 129 -5.79 0.35 11.82
N TYR A 130 -6.94 0.75 11.23
CA TYR A 130 -8.06 -0.16 11.03
C TYR A 130 -7.74 -1.28 10.04
N GLU A 131 -7.02 -0.99 8.96
CA GLU A 131 -6.58 -2.03 8.02
C GLU A 131 -5.60 -3.01 8.69
N ALA A 132 -4.67 -2.52 9.50
CA ALA A 132 -3.77 -3.38 10.27
C ALA A 132 -4.52 -4.31 11.25
N ARG A 133 -5.57 -3.81 11.93
CA ARG A 133 -6.44 -4.65 12.75
C ARG A 133 -7.18 -5.72 11.93
N LYS A 134 -7.69 -5.35 10.75
CA LYS A 134 -8.35 -6.31 9.86
C LYS A 134 -7.39 -7.40 9.36
N GLU A 135 -6.16 -7.01 9.08
CA GLU A 135 -5.11 -7.95 8.72
C GLU A 135 -4.79 -8.89 9.88
N LEU A 136 -4.62 -8.37 11.10
CA LEU A 136 -4.43 -9.17 12.30
C LEU A 136 -5.58 -10.19 12.49
N VAL A 137 -6.83 -9.77 12.29
CA VAL A 137 -8.01 -10.65 12.39
C VAL A 137 -7.99 -11.76 11.35
N ARG A 138 -7.58 -11.46 10.12
CA ARG A 138 -7.44 -12.48 9.06
C ARG A 138 -6.31 -13.47 9.39
N ASN A 139 -5.17 -12.96 9.83
CA ASN A 139 -3.99 -13.77 10.18
C ASN A 139 -4.27 -14.71 11.37
N LEU A 140 -5.00 -14.22 12.36
CA LEU A 140 -5.41 -15.01 13.54
C LEU A 140 -6.69 -15.82 13.31
N ASN A 141 -7.26 -15.78 12.10
CA ASN A 141 -8.51 -16.45 11.76
C ASN A 141 -9.65 -16.14 12.76
N LEU A 142 -9.78 -14.86 13.16
CA LEU A 142 -10.87 -14.42 14.02
C LEU A 142 -12.12 -14.09 13.19
N ARG A 143 -13.29 -14.27 13.76
CA ARG A 143 -14.59 -14.10 13.10
C ARG A 143 -14.90 -12.65 12.74
N SER A 144 -14.53 -11.70 13.60
CA SER A 144 -14.88 -10.29 13.43
C SER A 144 -14.03 -9.36 14.29
N ILE A 145 -14.11 -8.05 13.96
CA ILE A 145 -13.72 -6.97 14.88
C ILE A 145 -15.00 -6.41 15.48
N MET A 146 -15.03 -6.24 16.81
CA MET A 146 -16.06 -5.54 17.54
C MET A 146 -15.46 -4.33 18.26
N ALA A 147 -16.22 -3.27 18.45
CA ALA A 147 -15.80 -2.09 19.22
C ALA A 147 -16.99 -1.28 19.74
N GLY A 148 -16.84 -0.66 20.90
CA GLY A 148 -17.76 0.35 21.40
C GLY A 148 -17.37 1.73 20.86
N GLY A 149 -18.10 2.26 19.88
CA GLY A 149 -17.83 3.58 19.27
C GLY A 149 -18.54 4.72 20.01
N ARG A 150 -17.79 5.71 20.46
CA ARG A 150 -18.35 6.96 21.02
C ARG A 150 -19.11 7.74 19.94
N ILE A 151 -20.08 8.55 20.39
CA ILE A 151 -20.88 9.45 19.54
C ILE A 151 -20.82 10.90 20.07
N PRO A 152 -19.64 11.54 20.07
CA PRO A 152 -19.41 12.78 20.83
C PRO A 152 -20.23 13.99 20.37
N ASN A 153 -20.74 14.01 19.15
CA ASN A 153 -21.63 15.08 18.72
C ASN A 153 -23.09 14.88 19.17
N TYR A 154 -23.44 13.73 19.75
CA TYR A 154 -24.80 13.46 20.21
C TYR A 154 -25.30 14.48 21.23
N ILE A 155 -24.46 14.97 22.13
CA ILE A 155 -24.84 16.02 23.11
C ILE A 155 -25.48 17.26 22.46
N LYS A 156 -25.09 17.58 21.22
CA LYS A 156 -25.62 18.75 20.50
C LYS A 156 -27.06 18.52 19.98
N HIS A 157 -27.46 17.29 19.84
CA HIS A 157 -28.74 16.86 19.24
C HIS A 157 -29.66 16.14 20.22
N ALA A 158 -29.21 15.86 21.45
CA ALA A 158 -29.95 15.09 22.43
C ALA A 158 -31.28 15.73 22.90
N HIS A 159 -31.46 17.03 22.61
CA HIS A 159 -32.73 17.72 22.90
C HIS A 159 -33.82 17.50 21.83
N GLU A 160 -33.43 17.03 20.64
CA GLU A 160 -34.31 16.82 19.50
C GLU A 160 -34.39 15.34 19.07
N LEU A 161 -33.29 14.59 19.28
CA LEU A 161 -33.13 13.24 18.77
C LEU A 161 -32.81 12.26 19.90
N THR A 162 -33.42 11.08 19.84
CA THR A 162 -32.97 9.93 20.63
C THR A 162 -31.60 9.43 20.09
N PRO A 163 -30.81 8.66 20.88
CA PRO A 163 -29.55 8.08 20.37
C PRO A 163 -29.73 7.25 19.09
N TYR A 164 -30.85 6.55 18.97
CA TYR A 164 -31.19 5.75 17.79
C TYR A 164 -31.43 6.61 16.55
N GLU A 165 -32.24 7.65 16.67
CA GLU A 165 -32.54 8.58 15.57
C GLU A 165 -31.26 9.33 15.14
N TYR A 166 -30.43 9.76 16.12
CA TYR A 166 -29.16 10.38 15.82
C TYR A 166 -28.24 9.47 14.99
N ILE A 167 -28.08 8.20 15.40
CA ILE A 167 -27.26 7.22 14.70
C ILE A 167 -27.79 6.96 13.29
N GLU A 168 -29.12 6.85 13.12
CA GLU A 168 -29.71 6.66 11.79
C GLU A 168 -29.46 7.88 10.88
N GLN A 169 -29.54 9.11 11.40
CA GLN A 169 -29.20 10.31 10.63
C GLN A 169 -27.70 10.39 10.28
N VAL A 170 -26.80 9.87 11.11
CA VAL A 170 -25.38 9.76 10.76
C VAL A 170 -25.16 8.69 9.67
N LYS A 171 -25.86 7.55 9.75
CA LYS A 171 -25.83 6.50 8.73
C LYS A 171 -26.35 6.97 7.38
N SER A 172 -27.42 7.75 7.36
CA SER A 172 -27.99 8.36 6.14
C SER A 172 -27.18 9.57 5.62
N LYS A 173 -26.14 9.99 6.35
CA LYS A 173 -25.28 11.16 6.07
C LYS A 173 -26.00 12.51 6.19
N ASP A 174 -27.14 12.57 6.88
CA ASP A 174 -27.83 13.81 7.21
C ASP A 174 -27.12 14.57 8.33
N LEU A 175 -26.45 13.82 9.22
CA LEU A 175 -25.57 14.36 10.26
C LEU A 175 -24.16 13.75 10.15
N VAL A 176 -23.19 14.47 10.71
CA VAL A 176 -21.79 14.03 10.79
C VAL A 176 -21.36 13.89 12.24
N ASP A 177 -20.99 12.68 12.64
CA ASP A 177 -20.28 12.41 13.89
C ASP A 177 -18.83 12.04 13.60
N PRO A 178 -17.83 12.69 14.19
CA PRO A 178 -16.43 12.50 13.82
C PRO A 178 -15.93 11.07 14.03
N ILE A 179 -16.48 10.34 15.00
CA ILE A 179 -16.07 8.96 15.31
C ILE A 179 -16.94 7.97 14.55
N LEU A 180 -18.26 8.05 14.68
CA LEU A 180 -19.16 7.11 14.01
C LEU A 180 -19.06 7.20 12.47
N THR A 181 -19.01 8.40 11.90
CA THR A 181 -18.83 8.58 10.44
C THR A 181 -17.53 7.96 9.95
N PHE A 182 -16.44 8.14 10.72
CA PHE A 182 -15.16 7.52 10.40
C PHE A 182 -15.22 5.99 10.45
N GLN A 183 -15.84 5.41 11.48
CA GLN A 183 -15.98 3.96 11.63
C GLN A 183 -16.82 3.33 10.51
N LEU A 184 -17.94 3.96 10.15
CA LEU A 184 -18.78 3.53 9.02
C LEU A 184 -17.99 3.59 7.69
N SER A 185 -17.18 4.64 7.48
CA SER A 185 -16.34 4.77 6.28
C SER A 185 -15.23 3.71 6.19
N ASN A 186 -14.89 3.06 7.31
CA ASN A 186 -13.98 1.93 7.36
C ASN A 186 -14.67 0.56 7.30
N GLY A 187 -15.94 0.53 6.87
CA GLY A 187 -16.68 -0.71 6.63
C GLY A 187 -17.19 -1.40 7.89
N PHE A 188 -17.37 -0.65 9.00
CA PHE A 188 -18.05 -1.16 10.18
C PHE A 188 -19.55 -0.91 10.07
N ASP A 189 -20.35 -1.84 10.58
CA ASP A 189 -21.78 -1.74 10.72
C ASP A 189 -22.16 -1.50 12.17
N VAL A 190 -23.24 -0.72 12.41
CA VAL A 190 -23.80 -0.55 13.74
C VAL A 190 -24.70 -1.74 14.05
N LYS A 191 -24.30 -2.54 15.03
CA LYS A 191 -25.08 -3.69 15.51
C LYS A 191 -26.20 -3.25 16.45
N GLN A 192 -25.87 -2.37 17.40
CA GLN A 192 -26.85 -1.80 18.33
C GLN A 192 -26.32 -0.54 19.04
N VAL A 193 -27.23 0.10 19.80
CA VAL A 193 -26.88 1.22 20.72
C VAL A 193 -26.63 0.64 22.10
N MET A 194 -25.48 1.03 22.69
CA MET A 194 -25.10 0.66 24.05
C MET A 194 -25.40 1.81 25.00
N LYS A 195 -26.06 1.52 26.10
CA LYS A 195 -26.34 2.47 27.18
C LYS A 195 -25.35 2.27 28.32
N ALA A 196 -24.82 3.35 28.86
CA ALA A 196 -23.84 3.33 29.95
C ALA A 196 -22.56 2.52 29.63
N TYR A 197 -22.17 2.46 28.33
CA TYR A 197 -20.95 1.80 27.91
C TYR A 197 -19.70 2.46 28.50
N LEU A 198 -19.67 3.79 28.48
CA LEU A 198 -18.63 4.64 29.10
C LEU A 198 -19.34 5.77 29.85
N PRO A 199 -19.75 5.55 31.14
CA PRO A 199 -20.57 6.52 31.89
C PRO A 199 -19.92 7.90 32.05
N GLU A 200 -18.61 7.96 32.08
CA GLU A 200 -17.81 9.21 32.20
C GLU A 200 -17.86 10.07 30.93
N ASP A 201 -18.30 9.53 29.79
CA ASP A 201 -18.35 10.25 28.52
C ASP A 201 -19.56 11.20 28.44
N LYS A 202 -19.33 12.44 28.86
CA LYS A 202 -20.35 13.49 28.85
C LYS A 202 -20.75 13.93 27.45
N ASP A 203 -19.87 13.83 26.47
CA ASP A 203 -20.12 14.27 25.09
C ASP A 203 -21.09 13.30 24.38
N SER A 204 -20.99 12.01 24.69
CA SER A 204 -21.92 10.97 24.18
C SER A 204 -23.06 10.67 25.16
N LEU A 205 -23.16 11.38 26.30
CA LEU A 205 -24.13 11.14 27.38
C LEU A 205 -24.15 9.67 27.87
N GLY A 206 -22.98 9.01 27.89
CA GLY A 206 -22.80 7.61 28.25
C GLY A 206 -23.28 6.59 27.19
N TYR A 207 -23.76 7.04 26.02
CA TYR A 207 -24.14 6.16 24.93
C TYR A 207 -22.95 5.86 24.02
N ALA A 208 -22.97 4.67 23.41
CA ALA A 208 -22.04 4.26 22.38
C ALA A 208 -22.74 3.42 21.30
N THR A 209 -22.11 3.24 20.16
CA THR A 209 -22.52 2.27 19.16
C THR A 209 -21.70 0.99 19.32
N LEU A 210 -22.34 -0.16 19.39
CA LEU A 210 -21.68 -1.44 19.18
C LEU A 210 -21.46 -1.62 17.69
N LEU A 211 -20.20 -1.60 17.28
CA LEU A 211 -19.79 -1.70 15.90
C LEU A 211 -19.20 -3.08 15.61
N GLN A 212 -19.45 -3.56 14.42
CA GLN A 212 -18.95 -4.84 13.96
C GLN A 212 -18.41 -4.74 12.53
N TRP A 213 -17.25 -5.34 12.31
CA TRP A 213 -16.71 -5.65 10.99
C TRP A 213 -16.55 -7.17 10.88
N HIS A 214 -17.10 -7.76 9.84
CA HIS A 214 -17.05 -9.21 9.61
C HIS A 214 -15.83 -9.61 8.81
N ASN A 215 -15.12 -10.63 9.27
CA ASN A 215 -14.08 -11.28 8.50
C ASN A 215 -14.70 -12.26 7.50
N MET A 216 -14.83 -11.87 6.26
CA MET A 216 -15.39 -12.72 5.20
C MET A 216 -14.51 -13.95 4.86
N TYR A 217 -13.27 -13.98 5.36
CA TYR A 217 -12.33 -15.08 5.16
C TYR A 217 -12.23 -15.98 6.41
N TYR A 218 -13.11 -15.79 7.39
CA TYR A 218 -13.13 -16.61 8.59
C TYR A 218 -13.49 -18.06 8.24
N ASP A 219 -12.64 -18.98 8.68
CA ASP A 219 -12.82 -20.42 8.52
C ASP A 219 -12.89 -21.07 9.90
N ALA A 220 -14.09 -21.52 10.30
CA ALA A 220 -14.31 -22.12 11.60
C ALA A 220 -13.55 -23.46 11.81
N GLU A 221 -13.09 -24.09 10.73
CA GLU A 221 -12.34 -25.35 10.77
C GLU A 221 -10.83 -25.17 10.81
N LYS A 222 -10.32 -23.95 10.55
CA LYS A 222 -8.88 -23.65 10.62
C LYS A 222 -8.43 -23.29 12.03
N PRO A 223 -7.38 -23.94 12.57
CA PRO A 223 -6.78 -23.49 13.81
C PRO A 223 -6.15 -22.10 13.62
N SER A 224 -6.31 -21.22 14.62
CA SER A 224 -5.67 -19.91 14.66
C SER A 224 -4.14 -20.06 14.64
N LEU A 225 -3.48 -19.43 13.67
CA LEU A 225 -2.01 -19.43 13.56
C LEU A 225 -1.48 -18.03 13.91
N ILE A 226 -0.82 -17.90 15.05
CA ILE A 226 -0.13 -16.68 15.45
C ILE A 226 1.13 -16.52 14.60
N GLY A 227 1.25 -15.40 13.87
CA GLY A 227 2.52 -14.96 13.27
C GLY A 227 2.88 -15.53 11.89
N GLY A 228 1.92 -15.83 11.02
CA GLY A 228 2.19 -16.26 9.63
C GLY A 228 2.70 -15.12 8.73
N LYS A 229 3.71 -15.40 7.86
CA LYS A 229 4.05 -14.53 6.72
C LYS A 229 2.79 -14.31 5.88
N ARG A 230 2.61 -13.10 5.38
CA ARG A 230 1.51 -12.76 4.48
C ARG A 230 1.56 -13.67 3.24
N SER A 231 0.50 -14.41 3.01
CA SER A 231 0.43 -15.40 1.92
C SER A 231 -0.18 -14.87 0.65
N THR A 232 -0.74 -13.66 0.68
CA THR A 232 -1.42 -13.05 -0.47
C THR A 232 -1.08 -11.57 -0.60
N ALA A 233 -1.10 -11.06 -1.84
CA ALA A 233 -1.03 -9.64 -2.14
C ALA A 233 -2.08 -9.27 -3.18
N ARG A 234 -2.71 -8.12 -3.05
CA ARG A 234 -3.58 -7.54 -4.08
C ARG A 234 -2.85 -6.44 -4.81
N ILE A 235 -2.63 -6.62 -6.10
CA ILE A 235 -1.94 -5.66 -6.94
C ILE A 235 -2.90 -4.92 -7.86
N GLY A 236 -2.65 -3.64 -8.09
CA GLY A 236 -3.34 -2.80 -9.05
C GLY A 236 -2.38 -2.32 -10.13
N CYS A 237 -2.72 -2.55 -11.40
CA CYS A 237 -1.91 -2.08 -12.53
C CYS A 237 -2.74 -1.10 -13.35
N VAL A 238 -2.17 0.04 -13.68
CA VAL A 238 -2.83 1.09 -14.47
C VAL A 238 -2.45 0.95 -15.93
N GLN A 239 -3.42 0.75 -16.81
CA GLN A 239 -3.29 0.98 -18.24
C GLN A 239 -3.60 2.45 -18.51
N TRP A 240 -2.55 3.24 -18.64
CA TRP A 240 -2.58 4.69 -18.63
C TRP A 240 -2.81 5.24 -20.03
N GLN A 241 -3.79 6.14 -20.18
CA GLN A 241 -3.97 6.82 -21.45
C GLN A 241 -3.13 8.09 -21.51
N MET A 242 -2.22 8.15 -22.48
CA MET A 242 -1.53 9.37 -22.86
C MET A 242 -2.54 10.40 -23.37
N ARG A 243 -2.58 11.57 -22.74
CA ARG A 243 -3.46 12.68 -23.07
C ARG A 243 -2.79 14.00 -22.71
N TYR A 244 -3.19 15.07 -23.31
CA TYR A 244 -2.70 16.40 -22.97
C TYR A 244 -3.13 16.80 -21.56
N PHE A 245 -2.23 17.41 -20.80
CA PHE A 245 -2.49 18.08 -19.54
C PHE A 245 -2.03 19.53 -19.63
N GLU A 246 -2.78 20.46 -19.05
CA GLU A 246 -2.45 21.88 -19.05
C GLU A 246 -1.27 22.22 -18.12
N ASN A 247 -1.02 21.39 -17.12
CA ASN A 247 0.02 21.57 -16.10
C ASN A 247 0.26 20.26 -15.32
N VAL A 248 1.24 20.28 -14.41
CA VAL A 248 1.58 19.15 -13.53
C VAL A 248 0.41 18.77 -12.62
N GLU A 249 -0.30 19.76 -12.09
CA GLU A 249 -1.46 19.56 -11.22
C GLU A 249 -2.53 18.67 -11.88
N GLY A 250 -2.85 18.91 -13.15
CA GLY A 250 -3.81 18.09 -13.91
C GLY A 250 -3.36 16.62 -14.05
N LEU A 251 -2.07 16.38 -14.26
CA LEU A 251 -1.50 15.04 -14.29
C LEU A 251 -1.61 14.38 -12.90
N LEU A 252 -1.26 15.11 -11.85
CA LEU A 252 -1.32 14.60 -10.47
C LEU A 252 -2.75 14.27 -10.03
N GLN A 253 -3.75 15.07 -10.42
CA GLN A 253 -5.16 14.75 -10.17
C GLN A 253 -5.58 13.43 -10.84
N GLN A 254 -5.10 13.17 -12.05
CA GLN A 254 -5.37 11.89 -12.72
C GLN A 254 -4.65 10.71 -12.03
N VAL A 255 -3.41 10.91 -11.56
CA VAL A 255 -2.69 9.91 -10.75
C VAL A 255 -3.46 9.62 -9.46
N GLU A 256 -3.89 10.67 -8.74
CA GLU A 256 -4.65 10.53 -7.50
C GLU A 256 -5.96 9.78 -7.71
N TYR A 257 -6.67 10.03 -8.82
CA TYR A 257 -7.89 9.29 -9.18
C TYR A 257 -7.66 7.77 -9.23
N PHE A 258 -6.57 7.31 -9.86
CA PHE A 258 -6.25 5.88 -9.91
C PHE A 258 -5.79 5.35 -8.55
N VAL A 259 -5.00 6.12 -7.81
CA VAL A 259 -4.51 5.73 -6.47
C VAL A 259 -5.68 5.59 -5.49
N ASP A 260 -6.62 6.54 -5.50
CA ASP A 260 -7.82 6.49 -4.65
C ASP A 260 -8.67 5.26 -4.95
N ALA A 261 -8.96 5.01 -6.23
CA ALA A 261 -9.71 3.85 -6.66
C ALA A 261 -9.01 2.53 -6.25
N LEU A 262 -7.70 2.38 -6.53
CA LEU A 262 -6.95 1.17 -6.16
C LEU A 262 -6.86 0.97 -4.64
N SER A 263 -6.74 2.07 -3.88
CA SER A 263 -6.79 2.03 -2.41
C SER A 263 -8.16 1.57 -1.90
N ASP A 264 -9.26 2.01 -2.52
CA ASP A 264 -10.60 1.57 -2.14
C ASP A 264 -10.83 0.07 -2.42
N TYR A 265 -10.23 -0.46 -3.47
CA TYR A 265 -10.16 -1.90 -3.74
C TYR A 265 -9.17 -2.66 -2.86
N LYS A 266 -8.48 -1.97 -1.92
CA LYS A 266 -7.51 -2.56 -0.97
C LYS A 266 -6.30 -3.17 -1.66
N CYS A 267 -5.83 -2.55 -2.73
CA CYS A 267 -4.57 -2.95 -3.34
C CYS A 267 -3.39 -2.62 -2.42
N ASP A 268 -2.41 -3.50 -2.40
CA ASP A 268 -1.17 -3.33 -1.66
C ASP A 268 -0.19 -2.44 -2.40
N VAL A 269 -0.29 -2.47 -3.73
CA VAL A 269 0.58 -1.69 -4.62
C VAL A 269 -0.18 -1.25 -5.86
N ALA A 270 0.11 -0.02 -6.31
CA ALA A 270 -0.29 0.52 -7.60
C ALA A 270 0.93 0.57 -8.53
N LEU A 271 0.82 0.00 -9.74
CA LEU A 271 1.86 0.06 -10.77
C LEU A 271 1.42 1.01 -11.88
N PHE A 272 2.19 2.08 -12.11
CA PHE A 272 2.07 2.97 -13.26
C PHE A 272 3.05 2.58 -14.38
N PRO A 273 2.80 3.00 -15.64
CA PRO A 273 3.68 2.68 -16.77
C PRO A 273 4.98 3.50 -16.80
N GLU A 274 5.93 3.04 -17.61
CA GLU A 274 7.12 3.81 -17.98
C GLU A 274 6.73 5.15 -18.59
N PHE A 275 7.40 6.24 -18.19
CA PHE A 275 7.17 7.61 -18.66
C PHE A 275 5.69 8.03 -18.64
N PHE A 276 4.94 7.63 -17.60
CA PHE A 276 3.53 8.04 -17.44
C PHE A 276 3.37 9.58 -17.40
N ASN A 277 4.44 10.31 -17.10
CA ASN A 277 4.52 11.76 -17.08
C ASN A 277 4.86 12.39 -18.46
N ALA A 278 5.12 11.58 -19.50
CA ALA A 278 5.43 12.06 -20.85
C ALA A 278 4.40 13.06 -21.43
N PRO A 279 3.12 13.04 -21.04
CA PRO A 279 2.19 14.10 -21.45
C PRO A 279 2.64 15.53 -21.17
N LEU A 280 3.47 15.75 -20.16
CA LEU A 280 4.01 17.07 -19.83
C LEU A 280 5.06 17.57 -20.83
N MET A 281 5.62 16.70 -21.69
CA MET A 281 6.46 17.13 -22.82
C MET A 281 5.69 18.04 -23.78
N GLY A 282 4.37 17.91 -23.85
CA GLY A 282 3.50 18.78 -24.65
C GLY A 282 3.37 20.22 -24.12
N LEU A 283 3.92 20.54 -22.95
CA LEU A 283 3.96 21.90 -22.41
C LEU A 283 5.11 22.74 -23.02
N SER A 284 6.08 22.08 -23.66
CA SER A 284 7.25 22.70 -24.28
C SER A 284 7.00 22.86 -25.79
N ASP A 285 6.40 24.00 -26.19
CA ASP A 285 6.06 24.27 -27.58
C ASP A 285 7.31 24.41 -28.48
N GLY A 286 7.42 23.56 -29.49
CA GLY A 286 8.38 23.69 -30.58
C GLY A 286 9.82 23.28 -30.23
N GLU A 287 10.05 22.57 -29.15
CA GLU A 287 11.35 22.05 -28.74
C GLU A 287 11.68 20.75 -29.47
N SER A 288 12.98 20.45 -29.54
CA SER A 288 13.42 19.15 -30.02
C SER A 288 13.06 18.04 -29.03
N SER A 289 12.95 16.81 -29.49
CA SER A 289 12.66 15.63 -28.63
C SER A 289 13.65 15.50 -27.46
N ILE A 290 14.91 15.89 -27.65
CA ILE A 290 15.92 15.87 -26.57
C ILE A 290 15.66 16.99 -25.55
N ASP A 291 15.32 18.20 -25.98
CA ASP A 291 15.05 19.30 -25.05
C ASP A 291 13.78 19.00 -24.25
N ALA A 292 12.76 18.44 -24.88
CA ALA A 292 11.50 18.08 -24.24
C ALA A 292 11.67 17.00 -23.13
N ILE A 293 12.54 15.99 -23.32
CA ILE A 293 12.79 14.98 -22.28
C ILE A 293 13.64 15.55 -21.13
N TRP A 294 14.53 16.50 -21.39
CA TRP A 294 15.29 17.19 -20.36
C TRP A 294 14.38 18.12 -19.53
N HIS A 295 13.48 18.87 -20.17
CA HIS A 295 12.45 19.65 -19.47
C HIS A 295 11.50 18.75 -18.65
N LEU A 296 11.14 17.58 -19.18
CA LEU A 296 10.30 16.63 -18.43
C LEU A 296 10.96 16.23 -17.12
N ALA A 297 12.29 16.11 -17.08
CA ALA A 297 13.03 15.77 -15.87
C ALA A 297 12.91 16.85 -14.76
N GLU A 298 12.66 18.11 -15.10
CA GLU A 298 12.49 19.20 -14.13
C GLU A 298 11.24 18.99 -13.25
N TYR A 299 10.22 18.28 -13.74
CA TYR A 299 9.00 17.98 -13.01
C TYR A 299 9.12 16.74 -12.09
N THR A 300 10.18 15.96 -12.23
CA THR A 300 10.28 14.64 -11.56
C THR A 300 10.26 14.76 -10.04
N GLU A 301 10.96 15.72 -9.45
CA GLU A 301 11.00 15.91 -7.99
C GLU A 301 9.62 16.31 -7.43
N GLU A 302 8.91 17.22 -8.11
CA GLU A 302 7.56 17.64 -7.74
C GLU A 302 6.57 16.46 -7.80
N ILE A 303 6.62 15.69 -8.91
CA ILE A 303 5.76 14.52 -9.11
C ILE A 303 6.07 13.45 -8.07
N LEU A 304 7.34 13.15 -7.82
CA LEU A 304 7.76 12.15 -6.83
C LEU A 304 7.30 12.52 -5.42
N THR A 305 7.47 13.78 -5.04
CA THR A 305 6.98 14.30 -3.74
C THR A 305 5.48 14.13 -3.60
N ALA A 306 4.71 14.45 -4.64
CA ALA A 306 3.27 14.29 -4.63
C ALA A 306 2.87 12.80 -4.53
N ILE A 307 3.48 11.92 -5.32
CA ILE A 307 3.20 10.47 -5.30
C ILE A 307 3.56 9.86 -3.94
N SER A 308 4.67 10.27 -3.33
CA SER A 308 5.03 9.83 -1.97
C SER A 308 3.97 10.24 -0.93
N ARG A 309 3.42 11.44 -1.03
CA ARG A 309 2.29 11.86 -0.18
C ARG A 309 1.02 11.03 -0.43
N LEU A 310 0.73 10.72 -1.70
CA LEU A 310 -0.39 9.86 -2.05
C LEU A 310 -0.23 8.44 -1.48
N SER A 311 0.98 7.85 -1.55
CA SER A 311 1.23 6.52 -1.01
C SER A 311 0.93 6.43 0.48
N VAL A 312 1.33 7.45 1.25
CA VAL A 312 1.05 7.57 2.68
C VAL A 312 -0.43 7.82 2.96
N SER A 313 -1.04 8.80 2.25
CA SER A 313 -2.42 9.23 2.50
C SER A 313 -3.44 8.16 2.15
N TYR A 314 -3.18 7.41 1.08
CA TYR A 314 -4.06 6.34 0.59
C TYR A 314 -3.68 4.95 1.13
N ASN A 315 -2.60 4.85 1.93
CA ASN A 315 -2.10 3.60 2.50
C ASN A 315 -1.87 2.49 1.46
N ILE A 316 -1.21 2.84 0.36
CA ILE A 316 -0.90 1.95 -0.76
C ILE A 316 0.54 2.18 -1.23
N ASN A 317 1.32 1.13 -1.45
CA ASN A 317 2.62 1.31 -2.10
C ASN A 317 2.41 1.73 -3.56
N ILE A 318 3.28 2.60 -4.10
CA ILE A 318 3.15 3.06 -5.48
C ILE A 318 4.48 2.86 -6.20
N ILE A 319 4.46 2.04 -7.25
CA ILE A 319 5.53 2.03 -8.25
C ILE A 319 5.15 3.10 -9.28
N ALA A 320 5.84 4.24 -9.21
CA ALA A 320 5.58 5.42 -10.02
C ALA A 320 6.07 5.26 -11.47
N GLY A 321 5.80 4.10 -12.07
CA GLY A 321 6.23 3.76 -13.41
C GLY A 321 7.72 3.98 -13.59
N SER A 322 8.08 4.92 -14.47
CA SER A 322 9.40 5.54 -14.46
C SER A 322 9.33 6.98 -14.96
N MET A 323 10.35 7.77 -14.64
CA MET A 323 10.48 9.17 -15.02
C MET A 323 11.92 9.51 -15.40
N PRO A 324 12.15 10.54 -16.23
CA PRO A 324 13.50 11.01 -16.53
C PRO A 324 14.08 11.76 -15.33
N VAL A 325 15.36 11.55 -15.04
CA VAL A 325 16.09 12.21 -13.96
C VAL A 325 17.42 12.72 -14.47
N VAL A 326 17.77 13.96 -14.14
CA VAL A 326 19.06 14.56 -14.45
C VAL A 326 19.95 14.51 -13.22
N GLU A 327 21.11 13.85 -13.35
CA GLU A 327 22.14 13.83 -12.33
C GLU A 327 23.44 14.40 -12.92
N GLY A 328 23.83 15.57 -12.46
CA GLY A 328 24.95 16.31 -13.05
C GLY A 328 24.67 16.70 -14.50
N GLU A 329 25.39 16.09 -15.43
CA GLU A 329 25.22 16.29 -16.88
C GLU A 329 24.63 15.05 -17.59
N GLU A 330 24.13 14.09 -16.84
CA GLU A 330 23.63 12.82 -17.37
C GLU A 330 22.12 12.68 -17.12
N LEU A 331 21.41 12.09 -18.08
CA LEU A 331 20.00 11.82 -18.04
C LEU A 331 19.74 10.32 -17.86
N PHE A 332 18.91 9.95 -16.89
CA PHE A 332 18.55 8.59 -16.57
C PHE A 332 17.04 8.37 -16.68
N ASN A 333 16.64 7.11 -16.86
CA ASN A 333 15.25 6.66 -16.74
C ASN A 333 15.13 5.88 -15.42
N VAL A 334 14.34 6.38 -14.46
CA VAL A 334 14.30 5.87 -13.08
C VAL A 334 12.88 5.53 -12.67
N SER A 335 12.67 4.31 -12.16
CA SER A 335 11.45 3.89 -11.50
C SER A 335 11.56 4.11 -9.99
N TYR A 336 10.54 4.67 -9.38
CA TYR A 336 10.49 4.89 -7.93
C TYR A 336 9.43 4.01 -7.28
N LEU A 337 9.80 3.39 -6.18
CA LEU A 337 8.90 2.72 -5.25
C LEU A 337 8.66 3.64 -4.06
N CYS A 338 7.47 4.23 -4.00
CA CYS A 338 7.01 5.00 -2.86
C CYS A 338 6.24 4.05 -1.92
N HIS A 339 6.83 3.74 -0.78
CA HIS A 339 6.19 2.90 0.23
C HIS A 339 5.09 3.66 0.97
N ARG A 340 4.10 2.92 1.45
CA ARG A 340 2.99 3.49 2.24
C ARG A 340 3.42 4.02 3.62
N ASP A 341 4.66 3.77 4.02
CA ASP A 341 5.27 4.31 5.24
C ASP A 341 6.03 5.63 5.00
N GLY A 342 6.22 6.02 3.73
CA GLY A 342 6.91 7.22 3.30
C GLY A 342 8.35 7.01 2.83
N GLN A 343 8.90 5.77 2.95
CA GLN A 343 10.19 5.45 2.36
C GLN A 343 10.10 5.51 0.83
N ILE A 344 11.18 5.96 0.19
CA ILE A 344 11.30 5.99 -1.27
C ILE A 344 12.55 5.21 -1.66
N GLU A 345 12.40 4.29 -2.61
CA GLU A 345 13.49 3.54 -3.22
C GLU A 345 13.42 3.65 -4.74
N SER A 346 14.53 3.39 -5.43
CA SER A 346 14.62 3.59 -6.87
C SER A 346 15.32 2.45 -7.59
N GLN A 347 14.90 2.20 -8.84
CA GLN A 347 15.57 1.32 -9.79
C GLN A 347 15.81 2.06 -11.09
N TYR A 348 17.07 2.20 -11.46
CA TYR A 348 17.47 2.78 -12.74
C TYR A 348 17.30 1.77 -13.86
N LYS A 349 16.85 2.22 -15.03
CA LYS A 349 16.82 1.38 -16.22
C LYS A 349 18.25 0.99 -16.61
N LEU A 350 18.46 -0.30 -16.80
CA LEU A 350 19.78 -0.88 -17.05
C LEU A 350 20.08 -0.98 -18.55
N GLN A 351 19.10 -1.43 -19.32
CA GLN A 351 19.20 -1.65 -20.76
C GLN A 351 18.43 -0.58 -21.52
N LEU A 352 19.17 0.33 -22.12
CA LEU A 352 18.57 1.41 -22.91
C LEU A 352 18.27 0.95 -24.34
N THR A 353 17.13 1.34 -24.84
CA THR A 353 16.78 1.17 -26.26
C THR A 353 17.71 2.01 -27.16
N PRO A 354 17.81 1.68 -28.46
CA PRO A 354 18.57 2.51 -29.39
C PRO A 354 18.11 3.98 -29.44
N HIS A 355 16.80 4.25 -29.26
CA HIS A 355 16.24 5.59 -29.21
C HIS A 355 16.72 6.35 -27.97
N GLU A 356 16.59 5.78 -26.78
CA GLU A 356 17.06 6.38 -25.53
C GLU A 356 18.57 6.71 -25.57
N LYS A 357 19.38 5.83 -26.21
CA LYS A 357 20.82 6.04 -26.33
C LYS A 357 21.21 7.13 -27.34
N LYS A 358 20.52 7.19 -28.49
CA LYS A 358 20.96 8.01 -29.62
C LYS A 358 20.25 9.35 -29.70
N GLU A 359 18.94 9.36 -29.43
CA GLU A 359 18.11 10.57 -29.56
C GLU A 359 18.04 11.32 -28.24
N TRP A 360 17.83 10.63 -27.12
CA TRP A 360 17.74 11.25 -25.79
C TRP A 360 19.06 11.28 -25.03
N ILE A 361 20.10 10.56 -25.51
CA ILE A 361 21.45 10.50 -24.92
C ILE A 361 21.42 10.08 -23.44
N MET A 362 20.49 9.19 -23.09
CA MET A 362 20.37 8.66 -21.74
C MET A 362 21.51 7.73 -21.36
N LYS A 363 21.73 7.58 -20.06
CA LYS A 363 22.66 6.63 -19.44
C LYS A 363 21.89 5.50 -18.76
N GLY A 364 22.45 4.29 -18.83
CA GLY A 364 21.96 3.15 -18.06
C GLY A 364 22.46 3.16 -16.64
N GLY A 365 21.65 2.66 -15.71
CA GLY A 365 22.07 2.39 -14.35
C GLY A 365 23.08 1.25 -14.26
N ASN A 366 23.62 1.05 -13.06
CA ASN A 366 24.64 0.03 -12.77
C ASN A 366 24.32 -0.81 -11.52
N LYS A 367 23.11 -0.65 -10.94
CA LYS A 367 22.63 -1.38 -9.76
C LYS A 367 21.36 -2.14 -10.07
N LEU A 368 21.32 -3.42 -9.66
CA LEU A 368 20.15 -4.29 -9.75
C LEU A 368 19.81 -4.81 -8.35
N GLN A 369 18.63 -4.48 -7.84
CA GLN A 369 18.24 -4.82 -6.47
C GLN A 369 16.79 -5.30 -6.38
N SER A 370 16.51 -6.09 -5.34
CA SER A 370 15.15 -6.37 -4.90
C SER A 370 14.75 -5.39 -3.80
N PHE A 371 13.45 -5.26 -3.59
CA PHE A 371 12.87 -4.36 -2.60
C PHE A 371 12.03 -5.18 -1.62
N ASP A 372 12.21 -4.93 -0.32
CA ASP A 372 11.39 -5.51 0.72
C ASP A 372 10.15 -4.64 0.95
N THR A 373 8.97 -5.22 0.82
CA THR A 373 7.70 -4.53 1.07
C THR A 373 6.90 -5.25 2.16
N ASP A 374 5.90 -4.58 2.68
CA ASP A 374 5.00 -5.15 3.69
C ASP A 374 4.11 -6.29 3.16
N PHE A 375 4.08 -6.52 1.83
CA PHE A 375 3.34 -7.61 1.20
C PHE A 375 4.25 -8.69 0.57
N GLY A 376 5.57 -8.49 0.57
CA GLY A 376 6.52 -9.45 0.03
C GLY A 376 7.74 -8.80 -0.61
N LYS A 377 8.67 -9.62 -1.10
CA LYS A 377 9.87 -9.15 -1.79
C LYS A 377 9.60 -9.02 -3.29
N ILE A 378 9.95 -7.86 -3.85
CA ILE A 378 9.66 -7.54 -5.25
C ILE A 378 10.92 -7.16 -6.04
N GLY A 379 10.82 -7.22 -7.36
CA GLY A 379 11.79 -6.65 -8.29
C GLY A 379 11.12 -5.68 -9.24
N ILE A 380 11.89 -4.73 -9.79
CA ILE A 380 11.44 -3.80 -10.82
C ILE A 380 12.41 -3.89 -12.01
N LEU A 381 11.88 -4.11 -13.20
CA LEU A 381 12.61 -4.02 -14.47
C LEU A 381 11.86 -3.10 -15.42
N ILE A 382 12.52 -2.11 -15.99
CA ILE A 382 11.86 -1.09 -16.80
C ILE A 382 11.86 -1.52 -18.28
N CYS A 383 10.68 -1.82 -18.81
CA CYS A 383 10.41 -2.05 -20.24
C CYS A 383 11.43 -3.02 -20.90
N TYR A 384 12.40 -2.48 -21.65
CA TYR A 384 13.41 -3.25 -22.38
C TYR A 384 14.25 -4.15 -21.48
N ASP A 385 14.44 -3.83 -20.19
CA ASP A 385 15.17 -4.67 -19.24
C ASP A 385 14.61 -6.09 -19.17
N VAL A 386 13.28 -6.26 -19.27
CA VAL A 386 12.64 -7.58 -19.17
C VAL A 386 12.98 -8.50 -20.34
N GLU A 387 13.46 -7.95 -21.46
CA GLU A 387 13.89 -8.75 -22.63
C GLU A 387 15.22 -9.48 -22.37
N PHE A 388 15.96 -9.12 -21.32
CA PHE A 388 17.25 -9.72 -20.90
C PHE A 388 17.01 -10.71 -19.77
N PRO A 389 17.05 -12.03 -20.04
CA PRO A 389 16.70 -13.06 -19.04
C PRO A 389 17.61 -13.06 -17.81
N GLU A 390 18.86 -12.62 -17.95
CA GLU A 390 19.85 -12.58 -16.88
C GLU A 390 19.42 -11.67 -15.73
N LEU A 391 18.78 -10.53 -16.03
CA LEU A 391 18.34 -9.56 -15.01
C LEU A 391 17.25 -10.16 -14.12
N ALA A 392 16.22 -10.74 -14.72
CA ALA A 392 15.16 -11.40 -13.95
C ALA A 392 15.69 -12.62 -13.18
N ARG A 393 16.70 -13.31 -13.74
CA ARG A 393 17.37 -14.44 -13.09
C ARG A 393 18.09 -14.01 -11.82
N LEU A 394 18.85 -12.92 -11.88
CA LEU A 394 19.57 -12.36 -10.74
C LEU A 394 18.61 -11.87 -9.65
N LEU A 395 17.48 -11.27 -10.03
CA LEU A 395 16.44 -10.89 -9.09
C LEU A 395 15.76 -12.11 -8.45
N SER A 396 15.53 -13.18 -9.22
CA SER A 396 14.93 -14.40 -8.66
C SER A 396 15.83 -15.07 -7.63
N GLU A 397 17.15 -14.93 -7.75
CA GLU A 397 18.11 -15.44 -6.75
C GLU A 397 18.11 -14.60 -5.46
N GLN A 398 17.50 -13.41 -5.49
CA GLN A 398 17.19 -12.60 -4.30
C GLN A 398 15.80 -12.93 -3.72
N GLU A 399 15.14 -14.01 -4.20
CA GLU A 399 13.86 -14.54 -3.71
C GLU A 399 12.67 -13.61 -3.89
N ILE A 400 12.62 -12.87 -5.01
CA ILE A 400 11.44 -12.04 -5.33
C ILE A 400 10.21 -12.91 -5.59
N GLN A 401 9.07 -12.46 -5.12
CA GLN A 401 7.77 -13.09 -5.36
C GLN A 401 7.03 -12.48 -6.55
N VAL A 402 7.25 -11.18 -6.78
CA VAL A 402 6.65 -10.43 -7.89
C VAL A 402 7.71 -9.59 -8.59
N LEU A 403 7.72 -9.65 -9.92
CA LEU A 403 8.48 -8.76 -10.79
C LEU A 403 7.52 -7.74 -11.43
N PHE A 404 7.74 -6.45 -11.21
CA PHE A 404 6.98 -5.38 -11.82
C PHE A 404 7.72 -4.81 -13.02
N VAL A 405 6.97 -4.60 -14.11
CA VAL A 405 7.55 -4.13 -15.39
C VAL A 405 6.69 -2.98 -15.93
N PRO A 406 6.98 -1.74 -15.52
CA PRO A 406 6.45 -0.58 -16.23
C PRO A 406 7.03 -0.55 -17.64
N PHE A 407 6.18 -0.33 -18.64
CA PHE A 407 6.64 -0.29 -20.03
C PHE A 407 5.94 0.78 -20.86
N TRP A 408 6.61 1.18 -21.94
CA TRP A 408 6.09 2.11 -22.94
C TRP A 408 6.51 1.63 -24.33
N THR A 409 5.55 1.33 -25.17
CA THR A 409 5.78 0.81 -26.51
C THR A 409 4.87 1.51 -27.54
N ASP A 410 5.46 1.84 -28.68
CA ASP A 410 4.83 2.53 -29.81
C ASP A 410 4.11 1.58 -30.77
N THR A 411 4.57 0.33 -30.84
CA THR A 411 4.09 -0.64 -31.79
C THR A 411 3.63 -1.94 -31.15
N GLN A 412 2.73 -2.64 -31.81
CA GLN A 412 2.32 -3.98 -31.40
C GLN A 412 3.51 -4.96 -31.33
N ASN A 413 4.52 -4.79 -32.21
CA ASN A 413 5.72 -5.64 -32.16
C ASN A 413 6.54 -5.36 -30.90
N GLY A 414 6.72 -4.08 -30.51
CA GLY A 414 7.40 -3.71 -29.27
C GLY A 414 6.69 -4.28 -28.06
N TYR A 415 5.38 -4.07 -27.97
CA TYR A 415 4.55 -4.64 -26.93
C TYR A 415 4.66 -6.17 -26.84
N LEU A 416 4.56 -6.87 -27.96
CA LEU A 416 4.61 -8.34 -27.97
C LEU A 416 5.98 -8.89 -27.52
N ARG A 417 7.08 -8.18 -27.76
CA ARG A 417 8.38 -8.57 -27.21
C ARG A 417 8.37 -8.47 -25.67
N VAL A 418 7.98 -7.30 -25.14
CA VAL A 418 7.88 -7.09 -23.67
C VAL A 418 6.95 -8.14 -23.06
N ARG A 419 5.74 -8.30 -23.59
CA ARG A 419 4.75 -9.26 -23.08
C ARG A 419 5.27 -10.70 -23.03
N ARG A 420 5.83 -11.19 -24.13
CA ARG A 420 6.31 -12.59 -24.23
C ARG A 420 7.52 -12.82 -23.35
N CYS A 421 8.43 -11.86 -23.29
CA CYS A 421 9.56 -11.94 -22.37
C CYS A 421 9.09 -11.93 -20.91
N ALA A 422 8.20 -11.02 -20.52
CA ALA A 422 7.64 -10.96 -19.18
C ALA A 422 6.96 -12.28 -18.77
N GLN A 423 6.16 -12.88 -19.67
CA GLN A 423 5.54 -14.19 -19.43
C GLN A 423 6.58 -15.30 -19.27
N ALA A 424 7.64 -15.29 -20.08
CA ALA A 424 8.73 -16.25 -19.95
C ALA A 424 9.45 -16.10 -18.59
N ARG A 425 9.66 -14.84 -18.10
CA ARG A 425 10.27 -14.58 -16.79
C ARG A 425 9.44 -15.17 -15.66
N ALA A 426 8.10 -15.09 -15.74
CA ALA A 426 7.22 -15.70 -14.74
C ALA A 426 7.41 -17.22 -14.66
N ILE A 427 7.46 -17.88 -15.82
CA ILE A 427 7.57 -19.35 -15.92
C ILE A 427 8.96 -19.83 -15.46
N GLU A 428 10.02 -19.27 -16.01
CA GLU A 428 11.40 -19.75 -15.78
C GLU A 428 11.98 -19.42 -14.40
N ASN A 429 11.40 -18.40 -13.71
CA ASN A 429 11.86 -17.97 -12.38
C ASN A 429 10.85 -18.27 -11.26
N GLU A 430 9.71 -18.87 -11.61
CA GLU A 430 8.65 -19.26 -10.65
C GLU A 430 8.22 -18.08 -9.75
N CYS A 431 7.94 -16.93 -10.36
CA CYS A 431 7.42 -15.74 -9.72
C CYS A 431 6.24 -15.17 -10.50
N TYR A 432 5.46 -14.29 -9.89
CA TYR A 432 4.50 -13.49 -10.65
C TYR A 432 5.20 -12.37 -11.39
N VAL A 433 4.66 -11.98 -12.56
CA VAL A 433 5.15 -10.81 -13.30
C VAL A 433 3.98 -9.94 -13.71
N ALA A 434 4.01 -8.67 -13.28
CA ALA A 434 3.00 -7.68 -13.61
C ALA A 434 3.57 -6.64 -14.58
N ILE A 435 2.93 -6.48 -15.72
CA ILE A 435 3.30 -5.46 -16.71
C ILE A 435 2.23 -4.38 -16.79
N ALA A 436 2.61 -3.09 -16.81
CA ALA A 436 1.70 -1.96 -17.02
C ALA A 436 2.21 -1.05 -18.12
N GLY A 437 1.35 -0.72 -19.07
CA GLY A 437 1.72 0.05 -20.24
C GLY A 437 0.78 1.21 -20.56
N SER A 438 1.29 2.15 -21.36
CA SER A 438 0.55 3.32 -21.81
C SER A 438 -0.15 3.09 -23.15
N VAL A 439 -1.30 3.72 -23.34
CA VAL A 439 -2.13 3.69 -24.54
C VAL A 439 -2.45 5.12 -25.02
N GLY A 440 -3.05 5.26 -26.17
CA GLY A 440 -3.42 6.56 -26.74
C GLY A 440 -2.32 7.20 -27.56
N ASN A 441 -2.36 8.50 -27.71
CA ASN A 441 -1.41 9.28 -28.52
C ASN A 441 -1.21 10.70 -27.97
N LEU A 442 -0.06 11.27 -28.28
CA LEU A 442 0.30 12.66 -27.98
C LEU A 442 0.80 13.33 -29.28
N PRO A 443 -0.09 13.74 -30.17
CA PRO A 443 0.29 14.26 -31.50
C PRO A 443 1.07 15.58 -31.45
N GLN A 444 1.14 16.23 -30.30
CA GLN A 444 1.89 17.47 -30.06
C GLN A 444 3.34 17.22 -29.62
N VAL A 445 3.70 15.98 -29.37
CA VAL A 445 5.04 15.60 -28.90
C VAL A 445 5.71 14.75 -29.96
N ASP A 446 6.81 15.23 -30.51
CA ASP A 446 7.59 14.51 -31.52
C ASP A 446 8.03 13.13 -30.99
N ASN A 447 7.83 12.10 -31.81
CA ASN A 447 8.13 10.69 -31.51
C ASN A 447 7.25 10.02 -30.40
N VAL A 448 6.10 10.63 -30.07
CA VAL A 448 5.12 10.09 -29.11
C VAL A 448 3.74 9.93 -29.77
N ASP A 449 3.71 9.60 -31.04
CA ASP A 449 2.50 9.63 -31.87
C ASP A 449 1.45 8.59 -31.47
N ILE A 450 1.87 7.35 -31.26
CA ILE A 450 0.96 6.22 -30.97
C ILE A 450 1.56 5.35 -29.87
N GLN A 451 0.72 4.91 -28.95
CA GLN A 451 1.06 3.96 -27.91
C GLN A 451 0.19 2.72 -28.02
N TYR A 452 0.81 1.54 -27.86
CA TYR A 452 0.11 0.27 -27.88
C TYR A 452 0.44 -0.53 -26.62
N ALA A 453 -0.56 -0.87 -25.83
CA ALA A 453 -0.40 -1.70 -24.65
C ALA A 453 -1.62 -2.59 -24.37
N GLN A 454 -1.35 -3.67 -23.66
CA GLN A 454 -2.30 -4.47 -22.91
C GLN A 454 -1.62 -4.86 -21.60
N THR A 455 -2.05 -4.25 -20.53
CA THR A 455 -1.57 -4.51 -19.18
C THR A 455 -1.98 -5.93 -18.76
N ALA A 456 -1.08 -6.67 -18.12
CA ALA A 456 -1.33 -8.06 -17.77
C ALA A 456 -0.55 -8.49 -16.51
N VAL A 457 -1.03 -9.56 -15.88
CA VAL A 457 -0.33 -10.27 -14.80
C VAL A 457 -0.14 -11.72 -15.21
N PHE A 458 1.10 -12.18 -15.14
CA PHE A 458 1.51 -13.54 -15.49
C PHE A 458 1.87 -14.33 -14.23
N SER A 459 1.68 -15.63 -14.29
CA SER A 459 2.07 -16.60 -13.27
C SER A 459 3.07 -17.61 -13.82
N PRO A 460 3.67 -18.44 -12.96
CA PRO A 460 4.26 -19.70 -13.39
C PRO A 460 3.25 -20.58 -14.15
N SER A 461 3.74 -21.63 -14.79
CA SER A 461 2.91 -22.61 -15.49
C SER A 461 3.03 -23.98 -14.80
N ASP A 462 2.02 -24.33 -14.00
CA ASP A 462 1.86 -25.63 -13.33
C ASP A 462 0.36 -25.82 -13.00
N PHE A 463 -0.04 -26.99 -12.49
CA PHE A 463 -1.43 -27.35 -12.18
C PHE A 463 -2.18 -26.38 -11.28
N ALA A 464 -1.49 -25.67 -10.39
CA ALA A 464 -2.08 -24.69 -9.47
C ALA A 464 -2.34 -23.31 -10.12
N PHE A 465 -1.86 -23.09 -11.34
CA PHE A 465 -1.91 -21.83 -12.06
C PHE A 465 -2.73 -21.94 -13.37
N PRO A 466 -3.12 -20.82 -14.00
CA PRO A 466 -3.74 -20.85 -15.32
C PRO A 466 -2.87 -21.56 -16.37
N HIS A 467 -3.48 -22.35 -17.24
CA HIS A 467 -2.76 -23.15 -18.24
C HIS A 467 -1.92 -22.33 -19.22
N ASP A 468 -2.38 -21.11 -19.52
CA ASP A 468 -1.69 -20.14 -20.38
C ASP A 468 -0.75 -19.20 -19.61
N ALA A 469 -0.59 -19.42 -18.29
CA ALA A 469 0.17 -18.58 -17.38
C ALA A 469 -0.28 -17.09 -17.36
N ILE A 470 -1.53 -16.81 -17.72
CA ILE A 470 -2.13 -15.47 -17.66
C ILE A 470 -3.12 -15.43 -16.49
N VAL A 471 -2.78 -14.69 -15.43
CA VAL A 471 -3.69 -14.53 -14.28
C VAL A 471 -4.85 -13.62 -14.66
N SER A 472 -4.53 -12.48 -15.30
CA SER A 472 -5.53 -11.54 -15.81
C SER A 472 -4.87 -10.55 -16.76
N GLU A 473 -5.68 -9.93 -17.64
CA GLU A 473 -5.24 -8.91 -18.58
C GLU A 473 -6.35 -7.91 -18.92
N THR A 474 -5.95 -6.70 -19.32
CA THR A 474 -6.87 -5.64 -19.71
C THR A 474 -7.36 -5.81 -21.16
N THR A 475 -8.35 -5.00 -21.55
CA THR A 475 -8.66 -4.81 -22.97
C THR A 475 -7.52 -4.01 -23.64
N PRO A 476 -7.00 -4.42 -24.80
CA PRO A 476 -5.97 -3.67 -25.51
C PRO A 476 -6.40 -2.23 -25.79
N ASN A 477 -5.47 -1.30 -25.66
CA ASN A 477 -5.63 0.14 -26.02
C ASN A 477 -6.82 0.84 -25.37
N THR A 478 -7.25 0.42 -24.19
CA THR A 478 -8.33 1.04 -23.43
C THR A 478 -7.81 1.44 -22.05
N GLU A 479 -7.99 2.70 -21.64
CA GLU A 479 -7.63 3.10 -20.27
C GLU A 479 -8.47 2.34 -19.25
N MET A 480 -7.81 1.66 -18.32
CA MET A 480 -8.47 0.90 -17.26
C MET A 480 -7.48 0.46 -16.17
N MET A 481 -8.02 -0.01 -15.06
CA MET A 481 -7.25 -0.65 -13.99
C MET A 481 -7.40 -2.16 -14.08
N LEU A 482 -6.33 -2.88 -13.81
CA LEU A 482 -6.31 -4.31 -13.60
C LEU A 482 -6.04 -4.60 -12.12
N ILE A 483 -6.95 -5.28 -11.45
CA ILE A 483 -6.82 -5.65 -10.03
C ILE A 483 -6.75 -7.17 -9.92
N VAL A 484 -5.71 -7.68 -9.25
CA VAL A 484 -5.43 -9.11 -9.17
C VAL A 484 -4.98 -9.48 -7.77
N ASP A 485 -5.52 -10.59 -7.25
CA ASP A 485 -5.04 -11.23 -6.03
C ASP A 485 -3.97 -12.27 -6.38
N LEU A 486 -2.79 -12.14 -5.78
CA LEU A 486 -1.67 -13.06 -5.90
C LEU A 486 -1.62 -13.95 -4.66
N ASP A 487 -1.41 -15.26 -4.88
CA ASP A 487 -1.30 -16.26 -3.83
C ASP A 487 0.14 -16.77 -3.76
N PHE A 488 0.88 -16.35 -2.74
CA PHE A 488 2.29 -16.72 -2.56
C PHE A 488 2.49 -18.14 -2.02
N ASP A 489 1.48 -18.72 -1.38
CA ASP A 489 1.53 -20.11 -0.95
C ASP A 489 1.58 -21.05 -2.16
N LYS A 490 0.93 -20.66 -3.28
CA LYS A 490 1.05 -21.41 -4.54
C LYS A 490 2.47 -21.38 -5.11
N LEU A 491 3.20 -20.25 -4.99
CA LEU A 491 4.62 -20.20 -5.40
C LEU A 491 5.46 -21.11 -4.54
N THR A 492 5.30 -21.04 -3.21
CA THR A 492 6.02 -21.91 -2.27
C THR A 492 5.73 -23.38 -2.53
N LYS A 493 4.47 -23.72 -2.81
CA LYS A 493 4.07 -25.10 -3.12
C LYS A 493 4.67 -25.56 -4.45
N LEU A 494 4.66 -24.70 -5.49
CA LEU A 494 5.29 -25.00 -6.78
C LEU A 494 6.78 -25.31 -6.61
N GLN A 495 7.51 -24.45 -5.90
CA GLN A 495 8.96 -24.61 -5.67
C GLN A 495 9.29 -25.90 -4.91
N ASN A 496 8.44 -26.34 -3.99
CA ASN A 496 8.67 -27.55 -3.19
C ASN A 496 8.13 -28.84 -3.87
N GLU A 497 6.95 -28.78 -4.47
CA GLU A 497 6.17 -29.96 -4.89
C GLU A 497 5.72 -29.90 -6.37
N GLY A 498 6.13 -28.88 -7.14
CA GLY A 498 5.73 -28.72 -8.53
C GLY A 498 6.13 -29.87 -9.44
N SER A 499 5.40 -30.04 -10.55
CA SER A 499 5.66 -31.08 -11.55
C SER A 499 7.01 -30.88 -12.24
N VAL A 500 7.43 -29.64 -12.39
CA VAL A 500 8.78 -29.20 -12.77
C VAL A 500 9.15 -27.99 -11.89
N ARG A 501 10.42 -27.90 -11.51
CA ARG A 501 10.87 -26.87 -10.56
C ARG A 501 11.99 -26.06 -11.19
N ASN A 502 11.61 -25.21 -12.13
CA ASN A 502 12.55 -24.43 -12.95
C ASN A 502 13.54 -23.61 -12.11
N TYR A 503 13.12 -23.14 -10.95
CA TYR A 503 13.99 -22.40 -10.02
C TYR A 503 15.01 -23.31 -9.32
N LEU A 504 14.60 -24.45 -8.78
CA LEU A 504 15.44 -25.36 -7.99
C LEU A 504 16.31 -26.27 -8.87
N ASP A 505 15.81 -26.75 -10.01
CA ASP A 505 16.47 -27.75 -10.86
C ASP A 505 17.58 -27.16 -11.74
N LYS A 506 17.92 -25.87 -11.55
CA LYS A 506 19.03 -25.20 -12.24
C LYS A 506 20.37 -25.90 -11.97
N ARG A 507 21.10 -26.18 -13.02
CA ARG A 507 22.43 -26.78 -12.95
C ARG A 507 23.50 -25.74 -12.56
N ARG A 508 23.42 -25.25 -11.31
CA ARG A 508 24.35 -24.26 -10.74
C ARG A 508 25.79 -24.78 -10.65
N ASP A 509 25.98 -26.07 -10.80
CA ASP A 509 27.27 -26.73 -10.90
C ASP A 509 27.94 -26.52 -12.28
N LEU A 510 27.17 -26.22 -13.34
CA LEU A 510 27.67 -26.06 -14.71
C LEU A 510 27.82 -24.59 -15.14
N PHE A 511 26.96 -23.71 -14.63
CA PHE A 511 26.98 -22.29 -14.99
C PHE A 511 26.41 -21.42 -13.87
N ARG A 512 26.82 -20.15 -13.87
CA ARG A 512 26.25 -19.11 -13.01
C ARG A 512 26.12 -17.79 -13.77
N VAL A 513 25.16 -16.99 -13.36
CA VAL A 513 25.04 -15.59 -13.76
C VAL A 513 25.54 -14.74 -12.59
N GLU A 514 26.35 -13.74 -12.86
CA GLU A 514 26.94 -12.90 -11.81
C GLU A 514 26.79 -11.43 -12.19
N TRP A 515 26.31 -10.64 -11.24
CA TRP A 515 26.24 -9.19 -11.38
C TRP A 515 27.61 -8.56 -11.12
N LEU A 516 28.09 -7.77 -12.09
CA LEU A 516 29.40 -7.10 -12.02
C LEU A 516 29.30 -5.60 -11.72
N GLY A 517 28.08 -5.05 -11.69
CA GLY A 517 27.81 -3.66 -11.31
C GLY A 517 27.82 -3.43 -9.79
N GLU A 518 27.32 -2.28 -9.38
CA GLU A 518 27.17 -1.94 -7.95
C GLU A 518 26.20 -2.93 -7.23
N LYS A 519 26.47 -3.15 -5.94
CA LYS A 519 25.69 -4.04 -5.09
C LYS A 519 24.66 -3.26 -4.31
#